data_ae9f236a3345606d817352bfb6ec179e
#
_entry.id   ae9f236a3345606d817352bfb6ec179e
#
_cell.length_a   1.000
_cell.length_b   1.000
_cell.length_c   1.000
_cell.angle_alpha   90.00
_cell.angle_beta   90.00
_cell.angle_gamma   90.00
#
_symmetry.space_group_name_H-M   'P 1'
#
loop_
_entity.id
_entity.type
_entity.pdbx_description
1 polymer ?
#
loop_
_entity_poly.entity_id
_entity_poly.type
_entity_poly.pdbx_seq_one_letter_code
_entity_poly.pdbx_strand_id
1 'polypeptide(L)'
;MTTARLYIMHAKEGHDAALETALRNLSEAVAAFPGSEGAELLRDAGNERRFVFIEKWASIEAHEAIKADFKKLPMGPLMDALDGPPDGSYYDYLVR
;
A
#
# COMPACT_ATOMS: atom_id res chain seq x y z
N MET A 1 9.86 -14.66 -9.46
CA MET A 1 8.77 -13.92 -10.14
C MET A 1 8.22 -12.86 -9.20
N THR A 2 7.91 -11.69 -9.73
CA THR A 2 7.35 -10.61 -8.91
C THR A 2 5.87 -10.83 -8.67
N THR A 3 5.43 -10.66 -7.42
CA THR A 3 4.02 -10.66 -7.04
C THR A 3 3.62 -9.23 -6.66
N ALA A 4 2.46 -8.78 -7.13
CA ALA A 4 1.89 -7.51 -6.71
C ALA A 4 0.94 -7.72 -5.53
N ARG A 5 1.09 -6.90 -4.49
CA ARG A 5 0.08 -6.77 -3.45
C ARG A 5 -0.62 -5.44 -3.67
N LEU A 6 -1.82 -5.47 -4.18
CA LEU A 6 -2.57 -4.28 -4.56
C LEU A 6 -3.66 -4.00 -3.54
N TYR A 7 -3.68 -2.76 -3.08
CA TYR A 7 -4.70 -2.27 -2.15
C TYR A 7 -5.51 -1.16 -2.81
N ILE A 8 -6.82 -1.23 -2.65
CA ILE A 8 -7.72 -0.12 -2.97
C ILE A 8 -8.10 0.52 -1.64
N MET A 9 -7.88 1.83 -1.52
CA MET A 9 -8.09 2.57 -0.29
C MET A 9 -8.87 3.85 -0.55
N HIS A 10 -9.74 4.20 0.38
CA HIS A 10 -10.52 5.42 0.31
C HIS A 10 -10.20 6.31 1.51
N ALA A 11 -9.97 7.59 1.25
CA ALA A 11 -9.78 8.57 2.31
C ALA A 11 -11.13 9.00 2.87
N LYS A 12 -11.17 9.30 4.17
CA LYS A 12 -12.28 10.03 4.77
C LYS A 12 -12.41 11.37 4.07
N GLU A 13 -13.62 11.92 4.07
CA GLU A 13 -13.84 13.27 3.54
C GLU A 13 -12.90 14.28 4.20
N GLY A 14 -12.20 15.06 3.37
CA GLY A 14 -11.21 16.03 3.85
C GLY A 14 -9.86 15.46 4.24
N HIS A 15 -9.66 14.13 4.10
CA HIS A 15 -8.42 13.44 4.50
C HIS A 15 -7.62 12.91 3.30
N ASP A 16 -7.93 13.33 2.09
CA ASP A 16 -7.23 12.86 0.89
C ASP A 16 -5.74 13.20 0.91
N ALA A 17 -5.38 14.44 1.28
CA ALA A 17 -3.98 14.82 1.39
C ALA A 17 -3.26 14.05 2.50
N ALA A 18 -3.93 13.82 3.63
CA ALA A 18 -3.36 13.05 4.74
C ALA A 18 -3.13 11.58 4.34
N LEU A 19 -4.06 10.99 3.61
CA LEU A 19 -3.90 9.61 3.13
C LEU A 19 -2.76 9.53 2.12
N GLU A 20 -2.66 10.47 1.20
CA GLU A 20 -1.56 10.50 0.25
C GLU A 20 -0.20 10.54 0.97
N THR A 21 -0.05 11.44 1.95
CA THR A 21 1.19 11.56 2.72
C THR A 21 1.51 10.27 3.47
N ALA A 22 0.50 9.66 4.12
CA ALA A 22 0.68 8.41 4.84
C ALA A 22 1.12 7.26 3.91
N LEU A 23 0.54 7.19 2.70
CA LEU A 23 0.90 6.16 1.72
C LEU A 23 2.29 6.39 1.12
N ARG A 24 2.71 7.65 0.90
CA ARG A 24 4.07 7.94 0.47
C ARG A 24 5.09 7.48 1.52
N ASN A 25 4.81 7.72 2.79
CA ASN A 25 5.69 7.30 3.88
C ASN A 25 5.70 5.77 4.02
N LEU A 26 4.55 5.12 3.86
CA LEU A 26 4.46 3.67 3.87
C LEU A 26 5.27 3.05 2.72
N SER A 27 5.22 3.65 1.54
CA SER A 27 6.00 3.21 0.38
C SER A 27 7.49 3.16 0.70
N GLU A 28 8.02 4.19 1.35
CA GLU A 28 9.43 4.23 1.75
C GLU A 28 9.76 3.16 2.79
N ALA A 29 8.88 2.97 3.78
CA ALA A 29 9.09 1.97 4.83
C ALA A 29 9.06 0.55 4.27
N VAL A 30 8.11 0.26 3.39
CA VAL A 30 7.96 -1.06 2.75
C VAL A 30 9.18 -1.38 1.89
N ALA A 31 9.75 -0.41 1.19
CA ALA A 31 10.89 -0.61 0.31
C ALA A 31 12.13 -1.15 1.06
N ALA A 32 12.21 -0.94 2.37
CA ALA A 32 13.34 -1.41 3.19
C ALA A 32 13.23 -2.87 3.63
N PHE A 33 12.08 -3.52 3.42
CA PHE A 33 11.90 -4.90 3.85
C PHE A 33 12.52 -5.91 2.89
N PRO A 34 13.05 -7.04 3.41
CA PRO A 34 13.57 -8.11 2.54
C PRO A 34 12.49 -8.63 1.59
N GLY A 35 12.85 -8.78 0.31
CA GLY A 35 11.93 -9.25 -0.71
C GLY A 35 11.06 -8.17 -1.33
N SER A 36 11.11 -6.94 -0.81
CA SER A 36 10.42 -5.81 -1.43
C SER A 36 11.14 -5.39 -2.71
N GLU A 37 10.37 -5.14 -3.76
CA GLU A 37 10.86 -4.64 -5.04
C GLU A 37 10.30 -3.24 -5.34
N GLY A 38 9.85 -2.54 -4.30
CA GLY A 38 9.32 -1.19 -4.39
C GLY A 38 7.81 -1.14 -4.37
N ALA A 39 7.28 0.07 -4.49
CA ALA A 39 5.85 0.31 -4.49
C ALA A 39 5.47 1.44 -5.44
N GLU A 40 4.21 1.42 -5.87
CA GLU A 40 3.63 2.46 -6.71
C GLU A 40 2.36 2.96 -6.06
N LEU A 41 2.13 4.27 -6.10
CA LEU A 41 0.95 4.91 -5.56
C LEU A 41 0.23 5.64 -6.67
N LEU A 42 -1.06 5.34 -6.84
CA LEU A 42 -1.91 5.95 -7.85
C LEU A 42 -3.12 6.57 -7.16
N ARG A 43 -3.58 7.69 -7.68
CA ARG A 43 -4.87 8.27 -7.30
C ARG A 43 -5.82 8.18 -8.48
N ASP A 44 -7.08 7.83 -8.21
CA ASP A 44 -8.11 7.81 -9.22
C ASP A 44 -8.29 9.22 -9.78
N ALA A 45 -8.15 9.37 -11.10
CA ALA A 45 -8.28 10.68 -11.75
C ALA A 45 -9.69 11.26 -11.65
N GLY A 46 -10.68 10.40 -11.44
CA GLY A 46 -12.09 10.81 -11.28
C GLY A 46 -12.57 10.85 -9.84
N ASN A 47 -11.75 10.48 -8.86
CA ASN A 47 -12.12 10.48 -7.45
C ASN A 47 -10.87 10.73 -6.59
N GLU A 48 -10.71 11.96 -6.12
CA GLU A 48 -9.52 12.38 -5.38
C GLU A 48 -9.33 11.69 -4.03
N ARG A 49 -10.35 10.97 -3.54
CA ARG A 49 -10.26 10.21 -2.29
C ARG A 49 -9.96 8.72 -2.49
N ARG A 50 -9.89 8.26 -3.75
CA ARG A 50 -9.64 6.85 -4.04
C ARG A 50 -8.20 6.66 -4.52
N PHE A 51 -7.49 5.77 -3.83
CA PHE A 51 -6.09 5.47 -4.09
C PHE A 51 -5.90 3.99 -4.38
N VAL A 52 -4.92 3.70 -5.23
CA VAL A 52 -4.44 2.33 -5.46
C VAL A 52 -2.97 2.30 -5.05
N PHE A 53 -2.63 1.40 -4.13
CA PHE A 53 -1.28 1.21 -3.63
C PHE A 53 -0.82 -0.19 -4.04
N ILE A 54 0.27 -0.24 -4.81
CA ILE A 54 0.79 -1.50 -5.35
C ILE A 54 2.17 -1.73 -4.76
N GLU A 55 2.30 -2.76 -3.93
CA GLU A 55 3.59 -3.23 -3.43
C GLU A 55 4.07 -4.36 -4.32
N LYS A 56 5.33 -4.31 -4.72
CA LYS A 56 5.95 -5.36 -5.52
C LYS A 56 6.84 -6.19 -4.63
N TRP A 57 6.63 -7.50 -4.62
CA TRP A 57 7.33 -8.45 -3.75
C TRP A 57 7.91 -9.59 -4.55
N ALA A 58 9.04 -10.13 -4.08
CA ALA A 58 9.64 -11.30 -4.70
C ALA A 58 8.73 -12.54 -4.65
N SER A 59 7.86 -12.61 -3.63
CA SER A 59 6.89 -13.71 -3.44
C SER A 59 5.79 -13.28 -2.48
N ILE A 60 4.70 -14.06 -2.43
CA ILE A 60 3.64 -13.88 -1.44
C ILE A 60 4.21 -14.04 -0.02
N GLU A 61 5.08 -15.03 0.16
CA GLU A 61 5.70 -15.31 1.46
C GLU A 61 6.52 -14.13 1.96
N ALA A 62 7.22 -13.43 1.06
CA ALA A 62 7.98 -12.23 1.43
C ALA A 62 7.07 -11.14 1.98
N HIS A 63 5.90 -10.92 1.37
CA HIS A 63 4.93 -9.97 1.90
C HIS A 63 4.36 -10.44 3.24
N GLU A 64 4.02 -11.72 3.36
CA GLU A 64 3.46 -12.23 4.61
C GLU A 64 4.43 -12.13 5.77
N ALA A 65 5.74 -12.20 5.50
CA ALA A 65 6.77 -12.08 6.52
C ALA A 65 6.77 -10.71 7.21
N ILE A 66 6.28 -9.65 6.56
CA ILE A 66 6.25 -8.33 7.19
C ILE A 66 5.21 -8.22 8.31
N LYS A 67 4.26 -9.16 8.38
CA LYS A 67 3.27 -9.18 9.45
C LYS A 67 3.93 -9.31 10.82
N ALA A 68 5.06 -10.00 10.90
CA ALA A 68 5.84 -10.12 12.12
C ALA A 68 6.48 -8.80 12.55
N ASP A 69 6.72 -7.90 11.59
CA ASP A 69 7.35 -6.60 11.80
C ASP A 69 6.36 -5.43 11.61
N PHE A 70 5.06 -5.71 11.69
CA PHE A 70 4.01 -4.73 11.47
C PHE A 70 4.18 -3.46 12.31
N LYS A 71 4.71 -3.61 13.54
CA LYS A 71 4.95 -2.48 14.45
C LYS A 71 6.00 -1.50 13.95
N LYS A 72 6.84 -1.91 13.00
CA LYS A 72 7.86 -1.05 12.39
C LYS A 72 7.29 -0.17 11.28
N LEU A 73 6.04 -0.39 10.88
CA LEU A 73 5.39 0.39 9.82
C LEU A 73 4.66 1.59 10.40
N PRO A 74 4.67 2.74 9.69
CA PRO A 74 3.99 3.96 10.16
C PRO A 74 2.47 3.87 9.89
N MET A 75 1.78 3.01 10.62
CA MET A 75 0.37 2.71 10.35
C MET A 75 -0.63 3.68 10.98
N GLY A 76 -0.24 4.41 12.03
CA GLY A 76 -1.15 5.32 12.74
C GLY A 76 -1.78 6.37 11.83
N PRO A 77 -1.00 7.22 11.13
CA PRO A 77 -1.55 8.22 10.22
C PRO A 77 -2.36 7.62 9.09
N LEU A 78 -1.97 6.44 8.59
CA LEU A 78 -2.71 5.72 7.58
C LEU A 78 -4.11 5.34 8.07
N MET A 79 -4.19 4.71 9.23
CA MET A 79 -5.47 4.26 9.79
C MET A 79 -6.38 5.44 10.11
N ASP A 80 -5.82 6.57 10.54
CA ASP A 80 -6.60 7.77 10.85
C ASP A 80 -7.25 8.38 9.60
N ALA A 81 -6.62 8.25 8.45
CA ALA A 81 -7.11 8.85 7.21
C ALA A 81 -8.02 7.94 6.39
N LEU A 82 -8.05 6.63 6.69
CA LEU A 82 -8.84 5.66 5.93
C LEU A 82 -10.31 5.71 6.28
N ASP A 83 -11.14 5.67 5.23
CA ASP A 83 -12.59 5.45 5.33
C ASP A 83 -12.85 3.97 5.08
N GLY A 84 -12.90 3.20 6.15
CA GLY A 84 -13.07 1.76 6.11
C GLY A 84 -11.76 1.00 5.87
N PRO A 85 -11.82 -0.35 5.91
CA PRO A 85 -10.63 -1.16 5.72
C PRO A 85 -10.14 -1.14 4.28
N PRO A 86 -8.81 -1.24 4.07
CA PRO A 86 -8.29 -1.38 2.70
C PRO A 86 -8.68 -2.72 2.10
N ASP A 87 -8.97 -2.71 0.79
CA ASP A 87 -9.24 -3.94 0.04
C ASP A 87 -7.94 -4.38 -0.63
N GLY A 88 -7.34 -5.45 -0.14
CA GLY A 88 -6.05 -5.95 -0.59
C GLY A 88 -6.11 -7.34 -1.18
N SER A 89 -5.39 -7.55 -2.30
CA SER A 89 -5.29 -8.85 -2.97
C SER A 89 -3.91 -9.02 -3.58
N TYR A 90 -3.53 -10.27 -3.81
CA TYR A 90 -2.33 -10.60 -4.56
C TYR A 90 -2.66 -10.77 -6.04
N TYR A 91 -1.74 -10.30 -6.88
CA TYR A 91 -1.87 -10.40 -8.33
C TYR A 91 -0.57 -10.89 -8.95
N ASP A 92 -0.67 -11.73 -9.96
CA ASP A 92 0.47 -12.12 -10.78
C ASP A 92 0.54 -11.20 -12.00
N TYR A 93 1.76 -10.77 -12.34
CA TYR A 93 1.96 -10.01 -13.57
C TYR A 93 1.88 -10.97 -14.76
N LEU A 94 0.97 -10.69 -15.70
CA LEU A 94 0.88 -11.42 -16.95
C LEU A 94 1.63 -10.68 -18.07
N VAL A 95 1.62 -9.34 -17.99
CA VAL A 95 2.38 -8.44 -18.88
C VAL A 95 2.86 -7.25 -18.04
N ARG A 96 4.09 -6.84 -18.27
CA ARG A 96 4.65 -5.68 -17.57
C ARG A 96 5.15 -4.66 -18.56
#